data_5d8e066efc766133d74325e5548dfd82
#
_entry.id   5d8e066efc766133d74325e5548dfd82
#
_cell.length_a   1.000
_cell.length_b   1.000
_cell.length_c   1.000
_cell.angle_alpha   90.00
_cell.angle_beta   90.00
_cell.angle_gamma   90.00
#
_symmetry.space_group_name_H-M   'P 1'
#
loop_
_entity.id
_entity.type
_entity.pdbx_description
1 polymer ?
#
loop_
_entity_poly.entity_id
_entity_poly.type
_entity_poly.pdbx_seq_one_letter_code
_entity_poly.pdbx_strand_id
1 'polypeptide(L)'
;MTRGPASETQTPTPTPLWAAAQSRRWQSSVTAAVCSVLCVVLGACSKHAPESGSGGGETQPNRLTVSPASSQASTSAGEATRPVAAERAPIVDPIPPHTVPALTAREKVGQSIFLDTTLSNPPGTSCASCHDPDTAFSGNNGSASGVARGSRPGHFARRNAPSVMYVKFVPPFHFALEDDDDVAESPFGGLTWSGRADTVAEFARLPLFDADEMNNASEAEVARKLRGSPYAADLAREFPGALETPAASMKALGEALQVFLTSDTMSPFTSKFDDFLRGKARLSPLEMKGLTAFENRAKGACNHCHQMYPHSNRPESSLFTTYAYDAVGVPRNRAIAANADPERYDLGLCERKQKAGRPLDSSDPKWCGSFRIPSLRNVAVRQRFMHNGVFTKLRDVVAFYATRSTNPDLWYPHGARFDDVPDRYRSNVNTLSFPYNRRERDPPALDDADIDAIVAFLQTLTDEPYRSRIALAAAHTASNETTP
;
A
#
# COMPACT_ATOMS: atom_id res chain seq x y z
N MET A 1 -44.33 -43.51 15.81
CA MET A 1 -42.88 -43.74 15.58
C MET A 1 -42.42 -42.65 14.62
N THR A 2 -42.00 -41.53 15.15
CA THR A 2 -41.55 -40.35 14.38
C THR A 2 -40.03 -40.31 14.43
N ARG A 3 -39.40 -40.41 13.24
CA ARG A 3 -37.95 -40.24 13.11
C ARG A 3 -37.62 -38.72 13.09
N GLY A 4 -36.73 -38.28 13.99
CA GLY A 4 -36.16 -36.94 14.03
C GLY A 4 -35.07 -36.77 12.92
N PRO A 5 -34.75 -35.52 12.55
CA PRO A 5 -33.79 -35.24 11.48
C PRO A 5 -32.34 -35.45 11.94
N ALA A 6 -31.51 -35.93 11.01
CA ALA A 6 -30.10 -36.15 11.17
C ALA A 6 -29.35 -34.82 11.27
N SER A 7 -28.40 -34.75 12.19
CA SER A 7 -27.48 -33.60 12.36
C SER A 7 -26.46 -33.57 11.22
N GLU A 8 -26.48 -32.52 10.42
CA GLU A 8 -25.38 -32.18 9.47
C GLU A 8 -24.11 -31.77 10.23
N THR A 9 -23.06 -32.57 10.07
CA THR A 9 -21.73 -32.23 10.50
C THR A 9 -21.13 -31.15 9.59
N GLN A 10 -21.02 -29.92 10.09
CA GLN A 10 -20.28 -28.85 9.41
C GLN A 10 -18.78 -29.16 9.39
N THR A 11 -18.22 -29.29 8.20
CA THR A 11 -16.77 -29.33 7.98
C THR A 11 -16.19 -27.96 8.27
N PRO A 12 -15.08 -27.84 9.05
CA PRO A 12 -14.48 -26.56 9.35
C PRO A 12 -13.81 -25.98 8.11
N THR A 13 -14.09 -24.71 7.82
CA THR A 13 -13.41 -23.90 6.79
C THR A 13 -11.92 -23.77 7.12
N PRO A 14 -11.01 -23.90 6.15
CA PRO A 14 -9.58 -23.77 6.38
C PRO A 14 -9.23 -22.33 6.79
N THR A 15 -8.57 -22.18 7.92
CA THR A 15 -8.05 -20.90 8.44
C THR A 15 -6.93 -20.39 7.53
N PRO A 16 -6.91 -19.11 7.14
CA PRO A 16 -5.83 -18.55 6.33
C PRO A 16 -4.47 -18.67 7.03
N LEU A 17 -3.42 -18.95 6.28
CA LEU A 17 -2.07 -19.24 6.79
C LEU A 17 -1.44 -18.11 7.65
N TRP A 18 -1.92 -16.88 7.54
CA TRP A 18 -1.48 -15.77 8.39
C TRP A 18 -1.98 -15.88 9.84
N ALA A 19 -3.15 -16.45 10.08
CA ALA A 19 -3.68 -16.67 11.42
C ALA A 19 -2.89 -17.73 12.22
N ALA A 20 -2.21 -18.65 11.52
CA ALA A 20 -1.38 -19.69 12.16
C ALA A 20 0.01 -19.16 12.60
N ALA A 21 0.49 -18.05 12.07
CA ALA A 21 1.75 -17.44 12.48
C ALA A 21 1.62 -16.63 13.77
N GLN A 22 0.46 -16.05 14.04
CA GLN A 22 0.18 -15.30 15.28
C GLN A 22 -0.03 -16.22 16.49
N SER A 23 -0.63 -17.40 16.32
CA SER A 23 -0.93 -18.30 17.46
C SER A 23 0.31 -18.96 18.09
N ARG A 24 1.44 -19.04 17.39
CA ARG A 24 2.68 -19.64 17.93
C ARG A 24 3.55 -18.67 18.74
N ARG A 25 3.35 -17.35 18.62
CA ARG A 25 4.08 -16.35 19.42
C ARG A 25 3.45 -16.09 20.79
N TRP A 26 2.16 -16.34 20.95
CA TRP A 26 1.44 -16.13 22.23
C TRP A 26 1.76 -17.12 23.34
N GLN A 27 2.28 -18.30 23.03
CA GLN A 27 2.59 -19.32 24.04
C GLN A 27 3.94 -19.15 24.74
N SER A 28 4.83 -18.29 24.22
CA SER A 28 6.15 -18.08 24.82
C SER A 28 6.21 -16.90 25.81
N SER A 29 5.23 -16.00 25.81
CA SER A 29 5.26 -14.77 26.62
C SER A 29 4.52 -14.86 27.95
N VAL A 30 3.69 -15.88 28.17
CA VAL A 30 2.91 -16.02 29.43
C VAL A 30 3.71 -16.63 30.57
N THR A 31 4.85 -17.26 30.30
CA THR A 31 5.66 -17.95 31.36
C THR A 31 6.69 -17.02 32.01
N ALA A 32 6.97 -15.83 31.48
CA ALA A 32 7.96 -14.91 32.06
C ALA A 32 7.37 -13.83 32.98
N ALA A 33 6.04 -13.60 32.94
CA ALA A 33 5.38 -12.50 33.66
C ALA A 33 4.94 -12.86 35.10
N VAL A 34 5.02 -14.12 35.54
CA VAL A 34 4.50 -14.55 36.85
C VAL A 34 5.57 -14.55 37.94
N CYS A 35 6.87 -14.41 37.65
CA CYS A 35 7.95 -14.46 38.67
C CYS A 35 8.40 -13.08 39.20
N SER A 36 7.87 -11.94 38.72
CA SER A 36 8.37 -10.62 39.14
C SER A 36 7.47 -9.81 40.10
N VAL A 37 6.35 -10.34 40.54
CA VAL A 37 5.38 -9.58 41.38
C VAL A 37 5.43 -9.95 42.88
N LEU A 38 6.35 -10.81 43.35
CA LEU A 38 6.33 -11.25 44.74
C LEU A 38 7.48 -10.73 45.65
N CYS A 39 8.18 -9.66 45.30
CA CYS A 39 9.29 -9.13 46.11
C CYS A 39 9.22 -7.66 46.54
N VAL A 40 8.08 -6.98 46.49
CA VAL A 40 7.96 -5.59 47.01
C VAL A 40 6.70 -5.43 47.88
N VAL A 41 6.71 -6.06 49.06
CA VAL A 41 5.95 -5.63 50.23
C VAL A 41 6.71 -6.09 51.45
N LEU A 42 7.56 -5.25 52.04
CA LEU A 42 7.86 -5.13 53.45
C LEU A 42 9.08 -4.20 53.65
N GLY A 43 8.85 -3.05 54.24
CA GLY A 43 9.92 -2.15 54.72
C GLY A 43 9.47 -0.70 54.85
N ALA A 44 8.79 -0.42 55.93
CA ALA A 44 8.37 0.91 56.33
C ALA A 44 9.40 1.67 57.19
N CYS A 45 9.32 3.03 57.08
CA CYS A 45 9.74 4.04 58.10
C CYS A 45 11.20 4.40 58.27
N SER A 46 11.63 5.62 57.90
CA SER A 46 11.83 6.69 58.87
C SER A 46 12.22 8.02 58.18
N LYS A 47 11.67 9.07 58.75
CA LYS A 47 11.84 10.50 58.46
C LYS A 47 13.24 11.00 58.90
N HIS A 48 13.83 11.98 58.19
CA HIS A 48 14.26 13.29 58.74
C HIS A 48 14.93 14.14 57.65
N ALA A 49 14.50 15.34 57.49
CA ALA A 49 15.22 16.51 56.98
C ALA A 49 15.51 17.43 58.21
N PRO A 50 16.22 18.59 58.12
CA PRO A 50 16.84 19.30 56.99
C PRO A 50 18.27 19.87 57.32
N GLU A 51 18.74 20.71 56.45
CA GLU A 51 19.59 21.96 56.61
C GLU A 51 20.90 22.05 55.82
N SER A 52 20.89 22.99 54.91
CA SER A 52 21.77 24.11 54.58
C SER A 52 23.28 24.02 54.84
N GLY A 53 24.06 24.46 53.83
CA GLY A 53 25.45 24.89 54.00
C GLY A 53 26.16 25.22 52.68
N SER A 54 26.35 26.50 52.47
CA SER A 54 27.10 27.16 51.42
C SER A 54 28.61 26.90 51.45
N GLY A 55 29.28 26.97 50.28
CA GLY A 55 30.72 27.14 50.23
C GLY A 55 31.33 26.90 48.85
N GLY A 56 31.80 28.01 48.23
CA GLY A 56 32.44 28.06 46.95
C GLY A 56 33.87 27.54 46.90
N GLY A 57 34.39 27.34 45.71
CA GLY A 57 35.79 27.01 45.45
C GLY A 57 36.08 26.78 43.98
N GLU A 58 36.46 27.82 43.27
CA GLU A 58 37.10 27.76 41.97
C GLU A 58 38.42 27.02 42.03
N THR A 59 38.71 26.16 41.03
CA THR A 59 40.07 26.04 40.49
C THR A 59 40.03 25.39 39.11
N GLN A 60 40.64 26.07 38.17
CA GLN A 60 40.96 25.69 36.80
C GLN A 60 42.27 24.86 36.70
N PRO A 61 42.86 24.59 35.54
CA PRO A 61 42.87 23.29 34.89
C PRO A 61 44.28 22.65 34.85
N ASN A 62 44.38 21.39 34.62
CA ASN A 62 45.66 20.76 34.35
C ASN A 62 45.78 20.23 32.94
N ARG A 63 46.64 20.85 32.21
CA ARG A 63 47.09 20.55 30.84
C ARG A 63 48.15 19.45 30.92
N LEU A 64 47.94 18.32 30.30
CA LEU A 64 48.99 17.32 30.06
C LEU A 64 49.34 17.27 28.56
N THR A 65 50.56 17.66 28.30
CA THR A 65 51.28 17.58 27.03
C THR A 65 51.71 16.14 26.73
N VAL A 66 51.50 15.73 25.51
CA VAL A 66 52.07 14.49 24.98
C VAL A 66 53.05 14.86 23.86
N SER A 67 54.30 14.47 24.00
CA SER A 67 55.35 14.56 23.00
C SER A 67 55.37 13.26 22.11
N PRO A 68 55.87 13.38 20.89
CA PRO A 68 55.78 12.29 19.88
C PRO A 68 56.94 11.31 20.00
N ALA A 69 56.62 10.03 19.77
CA ALA A 69 57.65 9.00 19.58
C ALA A 69 57.68 8.52 18.14
N SER A 70 58.92 8.41 17.66
CA SER A 70 59.41 8.19 16.33
C SER A 70 59.06 6.84 15.70
N SER A 71 58.96 6.87 14.38
CA SER A 71 58.90 5.82 13.41
C SER A 71 60.03 4.79 13.51
N GLN A 72 59.71 3.51 13.39
CA GLN A 72 60.59 2.53 12.73
C GLN A 72 59.75 1.65 11.78
N ALA A 73 60.11 1.71 10.55
CA ALA A 73 59.61 0.83 9.47
C ALA A 73 60.24 -0.56 9.59
N SER A 74 59.41 -1.61 9.58
CA SER A 74 59.85 -2.95 9.29
C SER A 74 59.08 -3.47 8.08
N THR A 75 59.80 -3.66 6.98
CA THR A 75 59.37 -4.37 5.77
C THR A 75 59.21 -5.85 6.11
N SER A 76 58.02 -6.40 5.88
CA SER A 76 57.84 -7.85 5.72
C SER A 76 56.99 -8.13 4.49
N ALA A 77 57.46 -9.14 3.74
CA ALA A 77 57.08 -9.54 2.40
C ALA A 77 55.61 -9.99 2.29
N GLY A 78 55.11 -9.83 1.05
CA GLY A 78 53.76 -10.13 0.66
C GLY A 78 53.31 -11.56 0.93
N GLU A 79 52.14 -11.65 1.53
CA GLU A 79 51.34 -12.85 1.59
C GLU A 79 50.18 -12.68 0.63
N ALA A 80 50.19 -13.44 -0.46
CA ALA A 80 49.15 -13.45 -1.47
C ALA A 80 47.84 -13.95 -0.84
N THR A 81 46.86 -13.04 -0.69
CA THR A 81 45.51 -13.41 -0.28
C THR A 81 44.87 -14.30 -1.35
N ARG A 82 44.69 -15.59 -1.04
CA ARG A 82 43.84 -16.53 -1.78
C ARG A 82 42.42 -15.93 -1.84
N PRO A 83 41.75 -15.95 -3.01
CA PRO A 83 40.35 -15.57 -3.08
C PRO A 83 39.54 -16.54 -2.23
N VAL A 84 38.80 -16.00 -1.25
CA VAL A 84 37.79 -16.73 -0.50
C VAL A 84 36.79 -17.24 -1.53
N ALA A 85 36.73 -18.55 -1.70
CA ALA A 85 35.72 -19.20 -2.52
C ALA A 85 34.35 -18.79 -1.98
N ALA A 86 33.55 -18.09 -2.79
CA ALA A 86 32.16 -17.79 -2.48
C ALA A 86 31.45 -19.12 -2.19
N GLU A 87 31.06 -19.30 -0.96
CA GLU A 87 30.30 -20.45 -0.50
C GLU A 87 29.02 -20.53 -1.37
N ARG A 88 28.93 -21.61 -2.14
CA ARG A 88 27.77 -21.87 -2.99
C ARG A 88 26.55 -22.00 -2.06
N ALA A 89 25.61 -21.09 -2.20
CA ALA A 89 24.29 -21.24 -1.59
C ALA A 89 23.72 -22.63 -1.94
N PRO A 90 23.01 -23.29 -1.01
CA PRO A 90 22.43 -24.59 -1.26
C PRO A 90 21.54 -24.54 -2.50
N ILE A 91 21.69 -25.53 -3.37
CA ILE A 91 20.84 -25.72 -4.56
C ILE A 91 19.45 -26.06 -4.00
N VAL A 92 18.59 -25.05 -3.92
CA VAL A 92 17.16 -25.26 -3.69
C VAL A 92 16.62 -25.85 -4.98
N ASP A 93 15.88 -26.97 -4.89
CA ASP A 93 15.23 -27.58 -6.02
C ASP A 93 14.53 -26.52 -6.88
N PRO A 94 14.59 -26.59 -8.21
CA PRO A 94 14.00 -25.58 -9.08
C PRO A 94 12.49 -25.51 -8.82
N ILE A 95 12.06 -24.42 -8.23
CA ILE A 95 10.62 -24.12 -8.05
C ILE A 95 10.00 -24.13 -9.45
N PRO A 96 8.95 -24.95 -9.72
CA PRO A 96 8.36 -25.01 -11.03
C PRO A 96 7.92 -23.61 -11.51
N PRO A 97 7.90 -23.36 -12.83
CA PRO A 97 7.44 -22.06 -13.34
C PRO A 97 6.03 -21.79 -12.84
N HIS A 98 5.81 -20.60 -12.28
CA HIS A 98 4.49 -20.17 -11.86
C HIS A 98 3.64 -19.95 -13.12
N THR A 99 2.76 -20.91 -13.42
CA THR A 99 1.78 -20.78 -14.50
C THR A 99 0.50 -20.22 -13.91
N VAL A 100 0.09 -19.05 -14.38
CA VAL A 100 -1.22 -18.47 -14.00
C VAL A 100 -2.33 -19.35 -14.61
N PRO A 101 -3.22 -19.93 -13.81
CA PRO A 101 -4.30 -20.76 -14.32
C PRO A 101 -5.26 -19.97 -15.21
N ALA A 102 -5.89 -20.64 -16.17
CA ALA A 102 -7.00 -20.04 -16.92
C ALA A 102 -8.20 -19.80 -15.98
N LEU A 103 -8.93 -18.71 -16.25
CA LEU A 103 -10.12 -18.38 -15.47
C LEU A 103 -11.15 -19.50 -15.50
N THR A 104 -11.71 -19.83 -14.35
CA THR A 104 -12.86 -20.72 -14.18
C THR A 104 -14.13 -20.11 -14.79
N ALA A 105 -15.21 -20.90 -14.93
CA ALA A 105 -16.48 -20.38 -15.43
C ALA A 105 -17.03 -19.24 -14.55
N ARG A 106 -16.94 -19.36 -13.23
CA ARG A 106 -17.37 -18.31 -12.29
C ARG A 106 -16.55 -17.02 -12.43
N GLU A 107 -15.24 -17.14 -12.54
CA GLU A 107 -14.34 -16.00 -12.73
C GLU A 107 -14.58 -15.31 -14.08
N LYS A 108 -14.89 -16.05 -15.14
CA LYS A 108 -15.27 -15.49 -16.45
C LYS A 108 -16.55 -14.67 -16.38
N VAL A 109 -17.55 -15.09 -15.60
CA VAL A 109 -18.75 -14.30 -15.34
C VAL A 109 -18.37 -12.99 -14.65
N GLY A 110 -17.52 -13.04 -13.63
CA GLY A 110 -17.01 -11.84 -12.95
C GLY A 110 -16.23 -10.92 -13.90
N GLN A 111 -15.40 -11.48 -14.79
CA GLN A 111 -14.70 -10.72 -15.82
C GLN A 111 -15.69 -10.05 -16.79
N SER A 112 -16.74 -10.77 -17.22
CA SER A 112 -17.76 -10.21 -18.12
C SER A 112 -18.49 -9.04 -17.47
N ILE A 113 -18.87 -9.15 -16.20
CA ILE A 113 -19.45 -8.04 -15.42
C ILE A 113 -18.46 -6.86 -15.31
N PHE A 114 -17.19 -7.13 -15.06
CA PHE A 114 -16.16 -6.09 -14.93
C PHE A 114 -15.96 -5.27 -16.22
N LEU A 115 -16.16 -5.91 -17.37
CA LEU A 115 -16.01 -5.28 -18.70
C LEU A 115 -17.31 -4.67 -19.24
N ASP A 116 -18.47 -4.93 -18.61
CA ASP A 116 -19.77 -4.56 -19.14
C ASP A 116 -20.07 -3.06 -19.03
N THR A 117 -19.99 -2.35 -20.15
CA THR A 117 -20.29 -0.92 -20.25
C THR A 117 -21.79 -0.61 -20.18
N THR A 118 -22.69 -1.59 -20.28
CA THR A 118 -24.14 -1.39 -20.16
C THR A 118 -24.59 -1.19 -18.72
N LEU A 119 -23.73 -1.55 -17.75
CA LEU A 119 -24.05 -1.43 -16.32
C LEU A 119 -24.06 -0.01 -15.78
N SER A 120 -23.59 0.98 -16.51
CA SER A 120 -23.71 2.41 -16.12
C SER A 120 -24.99 3.08 -16.65
N ASN A 121 -25.29 4.29 -16.16
CA ASN A 121 -26.39 5.12 -16.62
C ASN A 121 -25.92 6.59 -16.83
N PRO A 122 -25.85 7.08 -18.11
CA PRO A 122 -26.08 6.33 -19.36
C PRO A 122 -25.06 5.20 -19.54
N PRO A 123 -25.36 4.20 -20.41
CA PRO A 123 -24.41 3.16 -20.78
C PRO A 123 -23.14 3.75 -21.40
N GLY A 124 -21.99 3.06 -21.20
CA GLY A 124 -20.68 3.49 -21.75
C GLY A 124 -19.53 3.38 -20.75
N THR A 125 -19.83 3.20 -19.46
CA THR A 125 -18.82 3.07 -18.41
C THR A 125 -18.93 1.71 -17.71
N SER A 126 -17.81 1.01 -17.59
CA SER A 126 -17.65 -0.24 -16.86
C SER A 126 -16.63 -0.08 -15.74
N CYS A 127 -16.43 -1.13 -14.93
CA CYS A 127 -15.31 -1.16 -13.96
C CYS A 127 -13.97 -0.99 -14.69
N ALA A 128 -13.80 -1.65 -15.85
CA ALA A 128 -12.60 -1.56 -16.66
C ALA A 128 -12.35 -0.14 -17.24
N SER A 129 -13.36 0.69 -17.35
CA SER A 129 -13.19 2.08 -17.80
C SER A 129 -12.30 2.90 -16.85
N CYS A 130 -12.36 2.61 -15.53
CA CYS A 130 -11.56 3.27 -14.52
C CYS A 130 -10.40 2.40 -14.04
N HIS A 131 -10.57 1.08 -14.04
CA HIS A 131 -9.58 0.07 -13.68
C HIS A 131 -9.12 -0.67 -14.95
N ASP A 132 -8.39 0.05 -15.81
CA ASP A 132 -7.99 -0.41 -17.15
C ASP A 132 -7.07 -1.64 -17.05
N PRO A 133 -7.50 -2.79 -17.65
CA PRO A 133 -6.66 -3.98 -17.71
C PRO A 133 -5.28 -3.73 -18.30
N ASP A 134 -5.18 -2.76 -19.21
CA ASP A 134 -3.92 -2.41 -19.87
C ASP A 134 -2.93 -1.66 -18.99
N THR A 135 -3.35 -1.11 -17.87
CA THR A 135 -2.52 -0.40 -16.90
C THR A 135 -2.54 -1.07 -15.52
N ALA A 136 -2.49 -2.42 -15.52
CA ALA A 136 -2.57 -3.24 -14.32
C ALA A 136 -3.83 -2.94 -13.48
N PHE A 137 -4.98 -2.84 -14.15
CA PHE A 137 -6.29 -2.59 -13.55
C PHE A 137 -6.32 -1.33 -12.66
N SER A 138 -5.63 -0.28 -13.12
CA SER A 138 -5.65 1.07 -12.53
C SER A 138 -5.94 2.09 -13.63
N GLY A 139 -6.07 3.36 -13.29
CA GLY A 139 -6.15 4.38 -14.33
C GLY A 139 -7.10 5.52 -14.05
N ASN A 140 -7.33 6.33 -15.08
CA ASN A 140 -8.19 7.51 -15.02
C ASN A 140 -8.98 7.73 -16.32
N ASN A 141 -9.16 6.69 -17.13
CA ASN A 141 -9.82 6.67 -18.46
C ASN A 141 -9.40 7.83 -19.38
N GLY A 142 -8.11 8.18 -19.38
CA GLY A 142 -7.56 9.27 -20.19
C GLY A 142 -7.96 10.68 -19.75
N SER A 143 -8.53 10.84 -18.55
CA SER A 143 -8.88 12.15 -18.01
C SER A 143 -7.62 12.96 -17.68
N ALA A 144 -7.56 14.22 -18.11
CA ALA A 144 -6.47 15.12 -17.80
C ALA A 144 -6.42 15.51 -16.31
N SER A 145 -7.54 15.43 -15.61
CA SER A 145 -7.64 15.81 -14.19
C SER A 145 -6.95 14.85 -13.22
N GLY A 146 -6.54 13.64 -13.68
CA GLY A 146 -5.94 12.63 -12.80
C GLY A 146 -6.94 11.72 -12.09
N VAL A 147 -8.23 12.01 -12.19
CA VAL A 147 -9.35 11.18 -11.72
C VAL A 147 -10.23 10.79 -12.90
N ALA A 148 -10.88 9.62 -12.83
CA ALA A 148 -11.65 9.11 -13.95
C ALA A 148 -12.94 9.91 -14.19
N ARG A 149 -13.36 10.00 -15.47
CA ARG A 149 -14.70 10.50 -15.83
C ARG A 149 -15.75 9.44 -15.49
N GLY A 150 -16.86 9.89 -14.94
CA GLY A 150 -18.04 9.05 -14.75
C GLY A 150 -18.82 8.84 -16.03
N SER A 151 -19.98 8.17 -15.91
CA SER A 151 -20.88 7.86 -17.03
C SER A 151 -21.56 9.12 -17.60
N ARG A 152 -21.73 10.16 -16.81
CA ARG A 152 -22.37 11.42 -17.25
C ARG A 152 -21.31 12.46 -17.66
N PRO A 153 -21.56 13.25 -18.71
CA PRO A 153 -20.68 14.35 -19.10
C PRO A 153 -20.47 15.34 -17.93
N GLY A 154 -19.22 15.74 -17.70
CA GLY A 154 -18.88 16.69 -16.65
C GLY A 154 -18.78 16.10 -15.23
N HIS A 155 -19.06 14.82 -15.07
CA HIS A 155 -18.92 14.11 -13.79
C HIS A 155 -17.59 13.35 -13.72
N PHE A 156 -16.95 13.39 -12.56
CA PHE A 156 -15.63 12.80 -12.35
C PHE A 156 -15.59 12.10 -10.99
N ALA A 157 -14.94 10.94 -10.94
CA ALA A 157 -14.65 10.27 -9.70
C ALA A 157 -13.88 11.20 -8.75
N ARG A 158 -14.08 11.03 -7.46
CA ARG A 158 -13.44 11.89 -6.46
C ARG A 158 -11.94 11.63 -6.32
N ARG A 159 -11.50 10.40 -6.59
CA ARG A 159 -10.12 9.92 -6.39
C ARG A 159 -9.61 9.19 -7.62
N ASN A 160 -8.29 9.14 -7.73
CA ASN A 160 -7.59 8.29 -8.68
C ASN A 160 -7.93 6.81 -8.42
N ALA A 161 -8.27 6.06 -9.48
CA ALA A 161 -8.58 4.65 -9.36
C ALA A 161 -7.30 3.84 -9.05
N PRO A 162 -7.19 3.22 -7.87
CA PRO A 162 -6.05 2.37 -7.53
C PRO A 162 -6.11 1.07 -8.35
N SER A 163 -4.98 0.38 -8.48
CA SER A 163 -5.00 -0.98 -9.03
C SER A 163 -5.85 -1.89 -8.15
N VAL A 164 -6.67 -2.73 -8.80
CA VAL A 164 -7.42 -3.81 -8.13
C VAL A 164 -6.72 -5.15 -8.23
N MET A 165 -5.49 -5.21 -8.79
CA MET A 165 -4.63 -6.40 -8.68
C MET A 165 -4.19 -6.60 -7.24
N TYR A 166 -3.94 -7.85 -6.88
CA TYR A 166 -3.51 -8.25 -5.53
C TYR A 166 -4.52 -7.94 -4.42
N VAL A 167 -5.76 -7.59 -4.77
CA VAL A 167 -6.80 -7.22 -3.81
C VAL A 167 -7.16 -8.33 -2.82
N LYS A 168 -6.93 -9.61 -3.18
CA LYS A 168 -7.18 -10.77 -2.30
C LYS A 168 -6.35 -10.75 -1.01
N PHE A 169 -5.25 -9.99 -0.98
CA PHE A 169 -4.37 -9.88 0.19
C PHE A 169 -4.72 -8.72 1.11
N VAL A 170 -5.64 -7.84 0.70
CA VAL A 170 -6.07 -6.73 1.54
C VAL A 170 -6.96 -7.26 2.67
N PRO A 171 -6.54 -7.13 3.94
CA PRO A 171 -7.37 -7.58 5.04
C PRO A 171 -8.61 -6.66 5.20
N PRO A 172 -9.69 -7.14 5.79
CA PRO A 172 -10.77 -6.27 6.24
C PRO A 172 -10.25 -5.14 7.13
N PHE A 173 -10.93 -4.01 7.14
CA PHE A 173 -10.53 -2.89 7.99
C PHE A 173 -10.58 -3.27 9.48
N HIS A 174 -9.49 -3.01 10.18
CA HIS A 174 -9.35 -3.25 11.63
C HIS A 174 -8.36 -2.26 12.24
N PHE A 175 -8.31 -2.25 13.56
CA PHE A 175 -7.25 -1.58 14.32
C PHE A 175 -6.34 -2.61 14.95
N ALA A 176 -5.05 -2.34 14.96
CA ALA A 176 -4.02 -3.17 15.56
C ALA A 176 -2.81 -2.32 15.99
N LEU A 177 -1.97 -2.87 16.83
CA LEU A 177 -0.64 -2.30 17.10
C LEU A 177 0.25 -2.47 15.86
N GLU A 178 1.05 -1.46 15.53
CA GLU A 178 2.01 -1.54 14.42
C GLU A 178 3.21 -2.41 14.80
N ASP A 179 3.72 -2.19 16.01
CA ASP A 179 4.79 -2.95 16.64
C ASP A 179 4.41 -3.37 18.06
N ASP A 180 5.12 -4.37 18.61
CA ASP A 180 4.86 -4.90 19.97
C ASP A 180 5.06 -3.85 21.08
N ASP A 181 5.84 -2.81 20.82
CA ASP A 181 6.14 -1.71 21.75
C ASP A 181 5.14 -0.54 21.67
N ASP A 182 4.20 -0.60 20.73
CA ASP A 182 3.20 0.46 20.56
C ASP A 182 2.18 0.45 21.70
N VAL A 183 1.79 1.65 22.12
CA VAL A 183 0.78 1.84 23.18
C VAL A 183 -0.59 2.19 22.63
N ALA A 184 -0.72 2.41 21.33
CA ALA A 184 -1.94 2.81 20.65
C ALA A 184 -2.13 2.04 19.34
N GLU A 185 -3.37 1.59 19.12
CA GLU A 185 -3.73 0.91 17.87
C GLU A 185 -3.82 1.89 16.71
N SER A 186 -3.33 1.45 15.55
CA SER A 186 -3.40 2.12 14.25
C SER A 186 -4.40 1.41 13.31
N PRO A 187 -4.99 2.11 12.33
CA PRO A 187 -5.91 1.53 11.37
C PRO A 187 -5.17 0.79 10.25
N PHE A 188 -5.72 -0.36 9.87
CA PHE A 188 -5.22 -1.22 8.79
C PHE A 188 -6.33 -1.73 7.90
N GLY A 189 -5.99 -2.12 6.67
CA GLY A 189 -6.86 -2.86 5.78
C GLY A 189 -8.02 -2.04 5.19
N GLY A 190 -9.05 -2.76 4.76
CA GLY A 190 -10.17 -2.22 4.02
C GLY A 190 -9.82 -1.83 2.58
N LEU A 191 -10.79 -1.93 1.69
CA LEU A 191 -10.64 -1.55 0.29
C LEU A 191 -10.84 -0.05 0.09
N THR A 192 -10.37 0.47 -1.03
CA THR A 192 -10.28 1.89 -1.38
C THR A 192 -9.15 2.64 -0.65
N TRP A 193 -8.92 3.90 -1.04
CA TRP A 193 -7.96 4.78 -0.37
C TRP A 193 -8.30 5.08 1.10
N SER A 194 -9.56 4.94 1.48
CA SER A 194 -10.06 5.24 2.84
C SER A 194 -10.75 4.06 3.52
N GLY A 195 -10.53 2.83 3.06
CA GLY A 195 -11.02 1.62 3.74
C GLY A 195 -12.54 1.46 3.79
N ARG A 196 -13.29 2.06 2.86
CA ARG A 196 -14.77 2.13 2.91
C ARG A 196 -15.50 0.79 2.79
N ALA A 197 -14.84 -0.24 2.29
CA ALA A 197 -15.39 -1.58 2.15
C ALA A 197 -14.43 -2.63 2.72
N ASP A 198 -14.97 -3.72 3.24
CA ASP A 198 -14.16 -4.82 3.79
C ASP A 198 -13.98 -5.96 2.78
N THR A 199 -14.86 -6.05 1.79
CA THR A 199 -14.82 -7.08 0.73
C THR A 199 -15.02 -6.46 -0.65
N VAL A 200 -14.61 -7.18 -1.68
CA VAL A 200 -14.87 -6.76 -3.07
C VAL A 200 -16.37 -6.68 -3.35
N ALA A 201 -17.16 -7.62 -2.81
CA ALA A 201 -18.61 -7.62 -2.98
C ALA A 201 -19.27 -6.36 -2.40
N GLU A 202 -18.81 -5.89 -1.24
CA GLU A 202 -19.27 -4.60 -0.67
C GLU A 202 -18.79 -3.42 -1.52
N PHE A 203 -17.52 -3.44 -1.94
CA PHE A 203 -16.95 -2.37 -2.75
C PHE A 203 -17.68 -2.17 -4.06
N ALA A 204 -18.03 -3.25 -4.76
CA ALA A 204 -18.65 -3.22 -6.07
C ALA A 204 -19.96 -2.41 -6.12
N ARG A 205 -20.65 -2.29 -4.99
CA ARG A 205 -21.88 -1.47 -4.87
C ARG A 205 -21.62 0.04 -4.91
N LEU A 206 -20.44 0.49 -4.48
CA LEU A 206 -20.14 1.91 -4.34
C LEU A 206 -20.14 2.63 -5.70
N PRO A 207 -19.36 2.21 -6.70
CA PRO A 207 -19.34 2.88 -8.00
C PRO A 207 -20.64 2.74 -8.79
N LEU A 208 -21.37 1.63 -8.62
CA LEU A 208 -22.62 1.40 -9.35
C LEU A 208 -23.67 2.49 -9.11
N PHE A 209 -23.76 3.00 -7.88
CA PHE A 209 -24.77 3.98 -7.46
C PHE A 209 -24.21 5.39 -7.25
N ASP A 210 -22.90 5.56 -7.36
CA ASP A 210 -22.29 6.89 -7.26
C ASP A 210 -22.64 7.70 -8.51
N ALA A 211 -23.21 8.88 -8.28
CA ALA A 211 -23.64 9.80 -9.35
C ALA A 211 -22.47 10.33 -10.18
N ASP A 212 -21.27 10.37 -9.62
CA ASP A 212 -20.04 10.79 -10.27
C ASP A 212 -19.27 9.64 -10.94
N GLU A 213 -19.77 8.39 -10.82
CA GLU A 213 -19.18 7.19 -11.43
C GLU A 213 -20.16 6.51 -12.38
N MET A 214 -20.92 5.46 -11.96
CA MET A 214 -21.80 4.68 -12.85
C MET A 214 -23.28 5.09 -12.81
N ASN A 215 -23.71 5.88 -11.83
CA ASN A 215 -24.98 6.62 -11.77
C ASN A 215 -26.27 5.79 -11.94
N ASN A 216 -26.34 4.54 -11.48
CA ASN A 216 -27.61 3.81 -11.47
C ASN A 216 -28.53 4.33 -10.36
N ALA A 217 -29.83 4.42 -10.63
CA ALA A 217 -30.80 4.93 -9.68
C ALA A 217 -31.20 3.88 -8.62
N SER A 218 -31.09 2.57 -8.92
CA SER A 218 -31.57 1.51 -8.02
C SER A 218 -30.97 0.14 -8.35
N GLU A 219 -31.05 -0.79 -7.40
CA GLU A 219 -30.74 -2.21 -7.59
C GLU A 219 -31.63 -2.85 -8.66
N ALA A 220 -32.89 -2.42 -8.76
CA ALA A 220 -33.80 -2.93 -9.79
C ALA A 220 -33.34 -2.55 -11.22
N GLU A 221 -32.72 -1.38 -11.38
CA GLU A 221 -32.12 -1.00 -12.66
C GLU A 221 -30.93 -1.88 -13.02
N VAL A 222 -30.00 -2.10 -12.09
CA VAL A 222 -28.84 -2.98 -12.31
C VAL A 222 -29.30 -4.42 -12.59
N ALA A 223 -30.26 -4.94 -11.82
CA ALA A 223 -30.81 -6.29 -12.03
C ALA A 223 -31.46 -6.45 -13.39
N ARG A 224 -32.15 -5.43 -13.90
CA ARG A 224 -32.73 -5.42 -15.26
C ARG A 224 -31.63 -5.49 -16.32
N LYS A 225 -30.54 -4.75 -16.14
CA LYS A 225 -29.38 -4.76 -17.05
C LYS A 225 -28.70 -6.13 -17.06
N LEU A 226 -28.48 -6.74 -15.89
CA LEU A 226 -27.92 -8.09 -15.77
C LEU A 226 -28.78 -9.15 -16.48
N ARG A 227 -30.12 -9.09 -16.34
CA ARG A 227 -31.02 -9.98 -17.04
C ARG A 227 -30.95 -9.84 -18.57
N GLY A 228 -30.68 -8.63 -19.08
CA GLY A 228 -30.53 -8.34 -20.50
C GLY A 228 -29.12 -8.55 -21.04
N SER A 229 -28.16 -8.94 -20.22
CA SER A 229 -26.77 -9.08 -20.63
C SER A 229 -26.54 -10.36 -21.44
N PRO A 230 -25.53 -10.41 -22.32
CA PRO A 230 -25.20 -11.60 -23.10
C PRO A 230 -24.71 -12.76 -22.21
N TYR A 231 -24.28 -12.50 -20.98
CA TYR A 231 -23.83 -13.48 -20.01
C TYR A 231 -24.87 -13.84 -18.94
N ALA A 232 -26.14 -13.44 -19.12
CA ALA A 232 -27.21 -13.68 -18.13
C ALA A 232 -27.43 -15.18 -17.85
N ALA A 233 -27.35 -16.04 -18.90
CA ALA A 233 -27.47 -17.48 -18.74
C ALA A 233 -26.31 -18.08 -17.95
N ASP A 234 -25.08 -17.62 -18.19
CA ASP A 234 -23.90 -18.05 -17.44
C ASP A 234 -23.96 -17.57 -15.99
N LEU A 235 -24.42 -16.33 -15.76
CA LEU A 235 -24.62 -15.79 -14.41
C LEU A 235 -25.65 -16.65 -13.64
N ALA A 236 -26.77 -17.01 -14.25
CA ALA A 236 -27.78 -17.84 -13.60
C ALA A 236 -27.28 -19.26 -13.31
N ARG A 237 -26.46 -19.84 -14.20
CA ARG A 237 -25.88 -21.19 -14.03
C ARG A 237 -24.84 -21.21 -12.91
N GLU A 238 -23.91 -20.24 -12.90
CA GLU A 238 -22.78 -20.19 -11.96
C GLU A 238 -23.19 -19.64 -10.57
N PHE A 239 -24.27 -18.85 -10.51
CA PHE A 239 -24.81 -18.24 -9.30
C PHE A 239 -26.33 -18.48 -9.24
N PRO A 240 -26.77 -19.66 -8.80
CA PRO A 240 -28.19 -20.02 -8.76
C PRO A 240 -29.04 -18.98 -8.00
N GLY A 241 -30.18 -18.61 -8.56
CA GLY A 241 -31.05 -17.57 -8.02
C GLY A 241 -30.64 -16.13 -8.34
N ALA A 242 -29.51 -15.89 -9.01
CA ALA A 242 -28.95 -14.56 -9.28
C ALA A 242 -29.91 -13.58 -9.96
N LEU A 243 -30.86 -14.06 -10.78
CA LEU A 243 -31.77 -13.22 -11.55
C LEU A 243 -33.20 -13.14 -10.98
N GLU A 244 -33.48 -13.78 -9.84
CA GLU A 244 -34.84 -13.84 -9.28
C GLU A 244 -35.32 -12.50 -8.72
N THR A 245 -34.46 -11.84 -7.95
CA THR A 245 -34.79 -10.54 -7.30
C THR A 245 -33.67 -9.52 -7.51
N PRO A 246 -33.95 -8.21 -7.39
CA PRO A 246 -32.88 -7.20 -7.42
C PRO A 246 -31.79 -7.44 -6.38
N ALA A 247 -32.15 -7.81 -5.16
CA ALA A 247 -31.18 -8.09 -4.11
C ALA A 247 -30.32 -9.31 -4.41
N ALA A 248 -30.90 -10.40 -4.96
CA ALA A 248 -30.18 -11.57 -5.42
C ALA A 248 -29.21 -11.23 -6.57
N SER A 249 -29.64 -10.38 -7.52
CA SER A 249 -28.79 -9.91 -8.61
C SER A 249 -27.59 -9.10 -8.10
N MET A 250 -27.80 -8.23 -7.15
CA MET A 250 -26.71 -7.45 -6.52
C MET A 250 -25.73 -8.32 -5.73
N LYS A 251 -26.25 -9.33 -5.02
CA LYS A 251 -25.42 -10.32 -4.31
C LYS A 251 -24.55 -11.10 -5.30
N ALA A 252 -25.16 -11.66 -6.36
CA ALA A 252 -24.44 -12.43 -7.37
C ALA A 252 -23.41 -11.60 -8.14
N LEU A 253 -23.71 -10.33 -8.47
CA LEU A 253 -22.77 -9.40 -9.07
C LEU A 253 -21.54 -9.20 -8.17
N GLY A 254 -21.75 -8.95 -6.88
CA GLY A 254 -20.67 -8.76 -5.91
C GLY A 254 -19.81 -10.02 -5.77
N GLU A 255 -20.44 -11.20 -5.65
CA GLU A 255 -19.74 -12.50 -5.55
C GLU A 255 -18.97 -12.83 -6.83
N ALA A 256 -19.53 -12.57 -8.01
CA ALA A 256 -18.86 -12.80 -9.28
C ALA A 256 -17.63 -11.90 -9.46
N LEU A 257 -17.77 -10.62 -9.14
CA LEU A 257 -16.62 -9.69 -9.12
C LEU A 257 -15.58 -10.11 -8.09
N GLN A 258 -16.00 -10.56 -6.91
CA GLN A 258 -15.06 -11.02 -5.89
C GLN A 258 -14.25 -12.22 -6.37
N VAL A 259 -14.86 -13.27 -6.92
CA VAL A 259 -14.10 -14.44 -7.40
C VAL A 259 -13.14 -14.06 -8.53
N PHE A 260 -13.56 -13.19 -9.46
CA PHE A 260 -12.66 -12.69 -10.52
C PHE A 260 -11.48 -11.89 -9.96
N LEU A 261 -11.74 -10.87 -9.15
CA LEU A 261 -10.69 -9.97 -8.63
C LEU A 261 -9.78 -10.63 -7.59
N THR A 262 -10.19 -11.76 -6.99
CA THR A 262 -9.35 -12.56 -6.09
C THR A 262 -8.71 -13.78 -6.75
N SER A 263 -8.91 -13.97 -8.06
CA SER A 263 -8.30 -15.06 -8.84
C SER A 263 -6.77 -14.96 -8.91
N ASP A 264 -6.11 -16.05 -9.27
CA ASP A 264 -4.65 -16.04 -9.46
C ASP A 264 -4.23 -15.18 -10.65
N THR A 265 -5.09 -15.02 -11.66
CA THR A 265 -4.88 -14.08 -12.77
C THR A 265 -4.70 -12.63 -12.27
N MET A 266 -5.40 -12.26 -11.20
CA MET A 266 -5.31 -10.93 -10.60
C MET A 266 -4.15 -10.79 -9.58
N SER A 267 -3.40 -11.86 -9.34
CA SER A 267 -2.26 -11.87 -8.42
C SER A 267 -1.17 -12.82 -8.92
N PRO A 268 -0.60 -12.58 -10.12
CA PRO A 268 0.19 -13.57 -10.83
C PRO A 268 1.60 -13.78 -10.27
N PHE A 269 2.17 -12.84 -9.51
CA PHE A 269 3.55 -12.89 -9.01
C PHE A 269 4.57 -13.29 -10.08
N THR A 270 4.53 -12.61 -11.22
CA THR A 270 5.39 -12.87 -12.39
C THR A 270 6.37 -11.75 -12.68
N SER A 271 6.58 -10.84 -11.74
CA SER A 271 7.51 -9.74 -11.91
C SER A 271 8.98 -10.19 -11.92
N LYS A 272 9.88 -9.35 -12.43
CA LYS A 272 11.34 -9.61 -12.37
C LYS A 272 11.81 -9.77 -10.93
N PHE A 273 11.23 -9.00 -9.99
CA PHE A 273 11.54 -9.12 -8.57
C PHE A 273 11.08 -10.46 -7.99
N ASP A 274 9.93 -11.00 -8.42
CA ASP A 274 9.48 -12.33 -8.02
C ASP A 274 10.43 -13.42 -8.51
N ASP A 275 10.92 -13.29 -9.75
CA ASP A 275 11.93 -14.19 -10.30
C ASP A 275 13.28 -14.05 -9.59
N PHE A 276 13.64 -12.85 -9.14
CA PHE A 276 14.82 -12.62 -8.30
C PHE A 276 14.68 -13.33 -6.95
N LEU A 277 13.53 -13.21 -6.27
CA LEU A 277 13.26 -13.93 -5.01
C LEU A 277 13.33 -15.46 -5.18
N ARG A 278 12.90 -15.96 -6.34
CA ARG A 278 12.98 -17.40 -6.68
C ARG A 278 14.37 -17.85 -7.17
N GLY A 279 15.35 -16.95 -7.23
CA GLY A 279 16.69 -17.24 -7.76
C GLY A 279 16.76 -17.43 -9.28
N LYS A 280 15.69 -17.07 -10.03
CA LYS A 280 15.59 -17.23 -11.49
C LYS A 280 16.09 -16.03 -12.28
N ALA A 281 16.14 -14.84 -11.66
CA ALA A 281 16.62 -13.61 -12.27
C ALA A 281 17.67 -12.93 -11.40
N ARG A 282 18.45 -12.02 -12.02
CA ARG A 282 19.36 -11.11 -11.32
C ARG A 282 18.88 -9.68 -11.53
N LEU A 283 18.97 -8.87 -10.48
CA LEU A 283 18.83 -7.43 -10.59
C LEU A 283 20.11 -6.84 -11.19
N SER A 284 19.96 -5.83 -12.04
CA SER A 284 21.10 -5.04 -12.54
C SER A 284 21.74 -4.24 -11.41
N PRO A 285 22.97 -3.70 -11.57
CA PRO A 285 23.60 -2.86 -10.56
C PRO A 285 22.73 -1.65 -10.15
N LEU A 286 22.02 -1.03 -11.10
CA LEU A 286 21.13 0.10 -10.83
C LEU A 286 19.90 -0.32 -10.03
N GLU A 287 19.24 -1.43 -10.40
CA GLU A 287 18.10 -1.99 -9.68
C GLU A 287 18.48 -2.44 -8.27
N MET A 288 19.68 -3.02 -8.10
CA MET A 288 20.20 -3.42 -6.79
C MET A 288 20.53 -2.21 -5.92
N LYS A 289 21.11 -1.12 -6.50
CA LYS A 289 21.26 0.16 -5.80
C LYS A 289 19.91 0.68 -5.33
N GLY A 290 18.90 0.60 -6.19
CA GLY A 290 17.53 1.03 -5.87
C GLY A 290 16.90 0.22 -4.75
N LEU A 291 17.04 -1.12 -4.77
CA LEU A 291 16.60 -2.00 -3.69
C LEU A 291 17.25 -1.60 -2.36
N THR A 292 18.57 -1.43 -2.36
CA THR A 292 19.34 -1.02 -1.18
C THR A 292 18.87 0.34 -0.64
N ALA A 293 18.65 1.33 -1.52
CA ALA A 293 18.16 2.66 -1.12
C ALA A 293 16.72 2.61 -0.60
N PHE A 294 15.88 1.73 -1.15
CA PHE A 294 14.49 1.51 -0.72
C PHE A 294 14.40 0.96 0.70
N GLU A 295 15.29 0.02 1.06
CA GLU A 295 15.36 -0.59 2.40
C GLU A 295 16.05 0.29 3.44
N ASN A 296 17.04 1.09 3.02
CA ASN A 296 17.92 1.81 3.92
C ASN A 296 17.14 2.89 4.70
N ARG A 297 17.05 2.71 6.02
CA ARG A 297 16.36 3.62 6.94
C ARG A 297 16.98 5.02 7.00
N ALA A 298 18.25 5.19 6.59
CA ALA A 298 18.93 6.48 6.52
C ALA A 298 18.87 7.12 5.11
N LYS A 299 18.21 6.47 4.14
CA LYS A 299 18.01 6.91 2.77
C LYS A 299 16.53 7.04 2.42
N GLY A 300 15.95 6.06 1.70
CA GLY A 300 14.54 6.09 1.31
C GLY A 300 13.58 5.73 2.44
N ALA A 301 13.95 4.80 3.30
CA ALA A 301 13.12 4.18 4.34
C ALA A 301 11.75 3.69 3.82
N CYS A 302 11.63 3.42 2.51
CA CYS A 302 10.37 3.08 1.85
C CYS A 302 9.77 1.77 2.39
N ASN A 303 10.67 0.83 2.77
CA ASN A 303 10.27 -0.47 3.32
C ASN A 303 9.56 -0.37 4.67
N HIS A 304 9.61 0.77 5.36
CA HIS A 304 8.84 0.98 6.59
C HIS A 304 7.32 0.93 6.32
N CYS A 305 6.87 1.60 5.27
CA CYS A 305 5.46 1.64 4.87
C CYS A 305 5.12 0.63 3.76
N HIS A 306 6.05 0.41 2.82
CA HIS A 306 5.89 -0.48 1.68
C HIS A 306 6.68 -1.77 1.89
N GLN A 307 6.28 -2.55 2.90
CA GLN A 307 7.00 -3.74 3.37
C GLN A 307 7.20 -4.79 2.28
N MET A 308 8.43 -5.27 2.20
CA MET A 308 8.86 -6.40 1.39
C MET A 308 9.96 -7.19 2.13
N TYR A 309 10.18 -8.40 1.71
CA TYR A 309 11.12 -9.35 2.33
C TYR A 309 12.06 -9.94 1.28
N PRO A 310 13.17 -9.24 0.94
CA PRO A 310 14.03 -9.61 -0.19
C PRO A 310 14.82 -10.90 0.02
N HIS A 311 14.86 -11.40 1.26
CA HIS A 311 15.48 -12.68 1.62
C HIS A 311 14.49 -13.84 1.69
N SER A 312 13.21 -13.59 1.42
CA SER A 312 12.18 -14.62 1.32
C SER A 312 12.14 -15.18 -0.09
N ASN A 313 12.12 -16.51 -0.23
CA ASN A 313 11.84 -17.15 -1.52
C ASN A 313 10.36 -17.19 -1.89
N ARG A 314 9.51 -16.51 -1.11
CA ARG A 314 8.06 -16.46 -1.27
C ARG A 314 7.62 -15.06 -1.71
N PRO A 315 7.34 -14.85 -3.00
CA PRO A 315 6.88 -13.55 -3.51
C PRO A 315 5.64 -12.99 -2.79
N GLU A 316 4.78 -13.88 -2.28
CA GLU A 316 3.55 -13.51 -1.57
C GLU A 316 3.83 -12.77 -0.25
N SER A 317 5.02 -12.92 0.31
CA SER A 317 5.44 -12.14 1.49
C SER A 317 5.77 -10.68 1.17
N SER A 318 6.00 -10.34 -0.11
CA SER A 318 6.42 -9.01 -0.56
C SER A 318 5.30 -8.32 -1.35
N LEU A 319 4.32 -7.80 -0.64
CA LEU A 319 3.20 -7.05 -1.23
C LEU A 319 3.46 -5.55 -1.35
N PHE A 320 4.60 -5.08 -0.84
CA PHE A 320 5.00 -3.67 -0.87
C PHE A 320 3.96 -2.73 -0.26
N THR A 321 3.39 -3.13 0.87
CA THR A 321 2.43 -2.37 1.66
C THR A 321 2.29 -2.98 3.04
N THR A 322 2.05 -2.16 4.05
CA THR A 322 1.57 -2.56 5.38
C THR A 322 0.05 -2.59 5.46
N TYR A 323 -0.65 -2.03 4.47
CA TYR A 323 -2.08 -1.71 4.50
C TYR A 323 -2.48 -0.73 5.62
N ALA A 324 -1.54 -0.12 6.33
CA ALA A 324 -1.77 0.94 7.29
C ALA A 324 -2.20 2.25 6.59
N TYR A 325 -2.44 3.28 7.38
CA TYR A 325 -2.86 4.60 6.90
C TYR A 325 -1.84 5.65 7.31
N ASP A 326 -1.54 6.58 6.39
CA ASP A 326 -0.65 7.69 6.67
C ASP A 326 -1.15 8.98 6.00
N ALA A 327 -0.90 10.10 6.65
CA ALA A 327 -1.19 11.44 6.16
C ALA A 327 0.08 12.07 5.58
N VAL A 328 0.41 11.74 4.34
CA VAL A 328 1.67 12.22 3.71
C VAL A 328 1.62 13.66 3.19
N GLY A 329 0.49 14.36 3.33
CA GLY A 329 0.37 15.76 2.91
C GLY A 329 0.57 15.96 1.40
N VAL A 330 -0.07 15.13 0.58
CA VAL A 330 0.00 15.22 -0.89
C VAL A 330 -0.47 16.61 -1.35
N PRO A 331 0.19 17.24 -2.36
CA PRO A 331 -0.25 18.52 -2.91
C PRO A 331 -1.67 18.44 -3.48
N ARG A 332 -2.43 19.52 -3.37
CA ARG A 332 -3.77 19.64 -3.92
C ARG A 332 -3.75 19.53 -5.44
N ASN A 333 -4.55 18.61 -5.98
CA ASN A 333 -4.72 18.49 -7.42
C ASN A 333 -5.71 19.54 -7.96
N ARG A 334 -5.19 20.64 -8.48
CA ARG A 334 -5.97 21.76 -9.01
C ARG A 334 -6.61 21.48 -10.38
N ALA A 335 -6.23 20.38 -11.04
CA ALA A 335 -6.87 19.94 -12.28
C ALA A 335 -8.24 19.27 -12.05
N ILE A 336 -8.55 18.90 -10.80
CA ILE A 336 -9.89 18.45 -10.41
C ILE A 336 -10.78 19.69 -10.26
N ALA A 337 -11.74 19.87 -11.17
CA ALA A 337 -12.58 21.07 -11.20
C ALA A 337 -13.28 21.36 -9.85
N ALA A 338 -13.71 20.32 -9.16
CA ALA A 338 -14.34 20.47 -7.85
C ALA A 338 -13.38 21.00 -6.75
N ASN A 339 -12.07 20.94 -6.95
CA ASN A 339 -11.07 21.51 -6.05
C ASN A 339 -10.86 23.03 -6.27
N ALA A 340 -11.62 23.66 -7.18
CA ALA A 340 -11.72 25.11 -7.27
C ALA A 340 -12.41 25.72 -6.03
N ASP A 341 -13.28 24.95 -5.36
CA ASP A 341 -13.83 25.31 -4.06
C ASP A 341 -12.73 25.17 -2.99
N PRO A 342 -12.30 26.27 -2.34
CA PRO A 342 -11.23 26.24 -1.35
C PRO A 342 -11.60 25.49 -0.07
N GLU A 343 -12.90 25.31 0.20
CA GLU A 343 -13.41 24.61 1.41
C GLU A 343 -13.61 23.11 1.15
N ARG A 344 -13.46 22.66 -0.08
CA ARG A 344 -13.57 21.25 -0.41
C ARG A 344 -12.25 20.53 -0.18
N TYR A 345 -12.24 19.59 0.72
CA TYR A 345 -11.10 18.72 1.02
C TYR A 345 -11.49 17.25 0.93
N ASP A 346 -10.50 16.39 0.64
CA ASP A 346 -10.62 14.95 0.81
C ASP A 346 -9.98 14.55 2.14
N LEU A 347 -10.81 14.25 3.12
CA LEU A 347 -10.34 13.95 4.48
C LEU A 347 -9.94 12.48 4.69
N GLY A 348 -9.97 11.67 3.64
CA GLY A 348 -9.44 10.30 3.68
C GLY A 348 -10.19 9.40 4.66
N LEU A 349 -9.45 8.80 5.59
CA LEU A 349 -9.96 7.78 6.50
C LEU A 349 -11.06 8.29 7.43
N CYS A 350 -10.98 9.53 7.92
CA CYS A 350 -12.00 10.05 8.85
C CYS A 350 -13.39 10.26 8.22
N GLU A 351 -13.50 10.19 6.88
CA GLU A 351 -14.78 10.17 6.18
C GLU A 351 -15.42 8.77 6.10
N ARG A 352 -14.71 7.75 6.56
CA ARG A 352 -15.23 6.38 6.58
C ARG A 352 -16.37 6.28 7.58
N LYS A 353 -17.56 5.88 7.10
CA LYS A 353 -18.70 5.63 7.98
C LYS A 353 -18.40 4.43 8.88
N GLN A 354 -18.59 4.62 10.19
CA GLN A 354 -18.44 3.56 11.17
C GLN A 354 -19.45 2.45 10.92
N LYS A 355 -19.00 1.20 10.96
CA LYS A 355 -19.89 0.04 11.01
C LYS A 355 -20.21 -0.29 12.47
N ALA A 356 -21.47 -0.59 12.77
CA ALA A 356 -21.90 -0.99 14.11
C ALA A 356 -21.07 -2.14 14.68
N GLY A 357 -20.67 -2.04 15.95
CA GLY A 357 -19.92 -3.08 16.66
C GLY A 357 -18.39 -2.95 16.58
N ARG A 358 -17.84 -1.90 15.98
CA ARG A 358 -16.38 -1.66 15.99
C ARG A 358 -15.98 -0.77 17.17
N PRO A 359 -14.95 -1.17 17.96
CA PRO A 359 -14.59 -0.49 19.21
C PRO A 359 -13.92 0.88 19.04
N LEU A 360 -13.29 1.13 17.89
CA LEU A 360 -12.60 2.39 17.62
C LEU A 360 -13.26 3.13 16.45
N ASP A 361 -13.39 4.44 16.61
CA ASP A 361 -14.04 5.32 15.65
C ASP A 361 -13.02 5.83 14.59
N SER A 362 -13.20 5.37 13.34
CA SER A 362 -12.39 5.86 12.22
C SER A 362 -12.68 7.33 11.86
N SER A 363 -13.77 7.90 12.40
CA SER A 363 -14.10 9.33 12.26
C SER A 363 -13.34 10.23 13.23
N ASP A 364 -12.48 9.67 14.10
CA ASP A 364 -11.61 10.46 14.98
C ASP A 364 -10.80 11.46 14.14
N PRO A 365 -10.84 12.75 14.49
CA PRO A 365 -10.16 13.83 13.79
C PRO A 365 -8.66 13.58 13.52
N LYS A 366 -8.00 12.79 14.36
CA LYS A 366 -6.57 12.43 14.17
C LYS A 366 -6.28 11.64 12.88
N TRP A 367 -7.29 11.01 12.29
CA TRP A 367 -7.16 10.25 11.03
C TRP A 367 -7.52 11.07 9.78
N CYS A 368 -7.94 12.34 9.94
CA CYS A 368 -8.27 13.18 8.80
C CYS A 368 -7.02 13.53 7.99
N GLY A 369 -7.07 13.32 6.68
CA GLY A 369 -5.94 13.45 5.76
C GLY A 369 -5.13 12.17 5.57
N SER A 370 -5.47 11.07 6.28
CA SER A 370 -4.81 9.78 6.15
C SER A 370 -5.44 8.93 5.05
N PHE A 371 -4.58 8.28 4.26
CA PHE A 371 -4.97 7.37 3.19
C PHE A 371 -4.23 6.04 3.34
N ARG A 372 -4.87 4.95 2.90
CA ARG A 372 -4.28 3.62 2.96
C ARG A 372 -3.03 3.55 2.08
N ILE A 373 -1.97 2.99 2.63
CA ILE A 373 -0.71 2.71 1.92
C ILE A 373 -1.00 1.64 0.85
N PRO A 374 -0.87 1.97 -0.45
CA PRO A 374 -1.15 1.04 -1.53
C PRO A 374 0.02 0.09 -1.75
N SER A 375 -0.27 -1.10 -2.32
CA SER A 375 0.78 -1.94 -2.89
C SER A 375 1.51 -1.22 -4.03
N LEU A 376 2.84 -1.39 -4.09
CA LEU A 376 3.66 -0.89 -5.21
C LEU A 376 3.81 -1.91 -6.35
N ARG A 377 3.18 -3.07 -6.25
CA ARG A 377 3.17 -4.00 -7.38
C ARG A 377 2.56 -3.34 -8.60
N ASN A 378 3.19 -3.50 -9.75
CA ASN A 378 2.80 -2.86 -11.01
C ASN A 378 2.78 -1.31 -10.97
N VAL A 379 3.46 -0.68 -10.00
CA VAL A 379 3.41 0.79 -9.86
C VAL A 379 3.97 1.52 -11.09
N ALA A 380 4.93 0.95 -11.81
CA ALA A 380 5.60 1.59 -12.93
C ALA A 380 4.72 1.73 -14.20
N VAL A 381 3.63 0.97 -14.30
CA VAL A 381 2.69 1.08 -15.45
C VAL A 381 1.52 2.00 -15.19
N ARG A 382 1.42 2.57 -14.00
CA ARG A 382 0.39 3.54 -13.64
C ARG A 382 0.64 4.89 -14.32
N GLN A 383 -0.44 5.55 -14.72
CA GLN A 383 -0.39 6.87 -15.36
C GLN A 383 -0.57 8.01 -14.37
N ARG A 384 -1.13 7.73 -13.20
CA ARG A 384 -1.42 8.71 -12.15
C ARG A 384 -1.11 8.13 -10.78
N PHE A 385 -0.64 8.99 -9.90
CA PHE A 385 -0.17 8.59 -8.59
C PHE A 385 -0.83 9.41 -7.49
N MET A 386 -0.81 8.90 -6.27
CA MET A 386 -1.50 9.37 -5.08
C MET A 386 -3.02 9.24 -5.17
N HIS A 387 -3.71 9.46 -4.06
CA HIS A 387 -5.17 9.34 -3.98
C HIS A 387 -5.91 10.34 -4.90
N ASN A 388 -5.34 11.51 -5.11
CA ASN A 388 -5.92 12.57 -5.94
C ASN A 388 -5.34 12.61 -7.37
N GLY A 389 -4.41 11.73 -7.73
CA GLY A 389 -3.84 11.64 -9.09
C GLY A 389 -2.99 12.83 -9.51
N VAL A 390 -2.43 13.61 -8.58
CA VAL A 390 -1.68 14.84 -8.88
C VAL A 390 -0.39 14.59 -9.65
N PHE A 391 0.31 13.49 -9.38
CA PHE A 391 1.56 13.17 -10.08
C PHE A 391 1.31 12.31 -11.32
N THR A 392 2.10 12.58 -12.37
CA THR A 392 2.06 11.87 -13.65
C THR A 392 3.30 11.01 -13.91
N LYS A 393 4.38 11.23 -13.17
CA LYS A 393 5.65 10.51 -13.30
C LYS A 393 6.01 9.84 -11.99
N LEU A 394 6.41 8.57 -12.04
CA LEU A 394 6.85 7.83 -10.86
C LEU A 394 8.10 8.47 -10.22
N ARG A 395 8.99 9.05 -11.03
CA ARG A 395 10.16 9.77 -10.54
C ARG A 395 9.79 10.95 -9.65
N ASP A 396 8.74 11.70 -10.04
CA ASP A 396 8.27 12.86 -9.26
C ASP A 396 7.68 12.42 -7.91
N VAL A 397 7.05 11.25 -7.85
CA VAL A 397 6.57 10.66 -6.59
C VAL A 397 7.74 10.36 -5.65
N VAL A 398 8.80 9.72 -6.15
CA VAL A 398 10.00 9.42 -5.32
C VAL A 398 10.71 10.71 -4.91
N ALA A 399 10.82 11.69 -5.80
CA ALA A 399 11.37 13.01 -5.51
C ALA A 399 10.53 13.77 -4.46
N PHE A 400 9.20 13.67 -4.51
CA PHE A 400 8.30 14.24 -3.51
C PHE A 400 8.61 13.67 -2.11
N TYR A 401 8.70 12.36 -1.97
CA TYR A 401 9.07 11.74 -0.70
C TYR A 401 10.44 12.22 -0.19
N ALA A 402 11.42 12.37 -1.09
CA ALA A 402 12.77 12.79 -0.74
C ALA A 402 12.87 14.25 -0.30
N THR A 403 12.05 15.14 -0.90
CA THR A 403 12.25 16.60 -0.82
C THR A 403 11.06 17.38 -0.25
N ARG A 404 9.93 16.73 0.03
CA ARG A 404 8.72 17.39 0.56
C ARG A 404 8.99 18.31 1.76
N SER A 405 9.84 17.86 2.67
CA SER A 405 10.16 18.61 3.90
C SER A 405 11.34 19.54 3.72
N THR A 406 12.32 19.21 2.88
CA THR A 406 13.56 19.97 2.69
C THR A 406 13.42 21.08 1.66
N ASN A 407 12.56 20.90 0.64
CA ASN A 407 12.27 21.89 -0.39
C ASN A 407 10.77 21.89 -0.75
N PRO A 408 9.89 22.35 0.16
CA PRO A 408 8.44 22.31 -0.03
C PRO A 408 7.95 23.15 -1.23
N ASP A 409 8.68 24.21 -1.61
CA ASP A 409 8.29 25.09 -2.71
C ASP A 409 8.29 24.39 -4.09
N LEU A 410 8.95 23.22 -4.21
CA LEU A 410 8.84 22.38 -5.40
C LEU A 410 7.42 21.80 -5.57
N TRP A 411 6.68 21.63 -4.49
CA TRP A 411 5.45 20.84 -4.44
C TRP A 411 4.22 21.66 -4.09
N TYR A 412 4.37 22.70 -3.26
CA TYR A 412 3.26 23.50 -2.78
C TYR A 412 3.41 24.96 -3.27
N PRO A 413 2.32 25.62 -3.69
CA PRO A 413 2.39 26.98 -4.17
C PRO A 413 2.69 27.96 -3.02
N HIS A 414 3.72 28.81 -3.19
CA HIS A 414 3.97 30.00 -2.39
C HIS A 414 3.87 29.83 -0.86
N GLY A 415 4.58 28.86 -0.30
CA GLY A 415 4.64 28.64 1.14
C GLY A 415 3.43 27.96 1.78
N ALA A 416 2.44 27.56 0.96
CA ALA A 416 1.29 26.78 1.42
C ALA A 416 1.70 25.31 1.55
N ARG A 417 2.15 24.88 2.73
CA ARG A 417 2.41 23.45 2.99
C ARG A 417 1.11 22.69 3.19
N PHE A 418 1.04 21.47 2.65
CA PHE A 418 -0.08 20.54 2.85
C PHE A 418 -1.43 21.13 2.43
N ASP A 419 -1.45 21.80 1.27
CA ASP A 419 -2.57 22.61 0.77
C ASP A 419 -3.83 21.78 0.41
N ASP A 420 -3.76 20.44 0.46
CA ASP A 420 -4.93 19.54 0.34
C ASP A 420 -5.47 19.05 1.71
N VAL A 421 -4.96 19.63 2.81
CA VAL A 421 -5.42 19.35 4.17
C VAL A 421 -5.84 20.66 4.83
N PRO A 422 -7.08 20.74 5.39
CA PRO A 422 -7.52 21.97 6.08
C PRO A 422 -6.64 22.26 7.30
N ASP A 423 -6.47 23.53 7.64
CA ASP A 423 -5.56 24.00 8.69
C ASP A 423 -5.71 23.25 10.01
N ARG A 424 -6.96 22.98 10.42
CA ARG A 424 -7.28 22.27 11.66
C ARG A 424 -6.77 20.83 11.73
N TYR A 425 -6.38 20.23 10.59
CA TYR A 425 -5.90 18.85 10.49
C TYR A 425 -4.45 18.75 9.98
N ARG A 426 -3.77 19.87 9.74
CA ARG A 426 -2.36 19.87 9.29
C ARG A 426 -1.42 19.21 10.29
N SER A 427 -1.75 19.24 11.59
CA SER A 427 -1.00 18.52 12.62
C SER A 427 -1.02 17.01 12.48
N ASN A 428 -1.97 16.45 11.72
CA ASN A 428 -2.04 15.01 11.45
C ASN A 428 -1.01 14.57 10.37
N VAL A 429 -0.50 15.53 9.58
CA VAL A 429 0.46 15.19 8.53
C VAL A 429 1.74 14.66 9.15
N ASN A 430 2.17 13.50 8.68
CA ASN A 430 3.38 12.84 9.15
C ASN A 430 4.62 13.70 8.86
N THR A 431 5.18 14.25 9.92
CA THR A 431 6.43 15.03 9.93
C THR A 431 7.47 14.43 10.86
N LEU A 432 7.19 13.28 11.45
CA LEU A 432 8.03 12.63 12.46
C LEU A 432 8.84 11.47 11.89
N SER A 433 8.25 10.70 10.99
CA SER A 433 8.92 9.56 10.37
C SER A 433 9.94 10.01 9.34
N PHE A 434 11.05 9.29 9.21
CA PHE A 434 11.99 9.50 8.11
C PHE A 434 11.33 9.09 6.77
N PRO A 435 11.51 9.86 5.69
CA PRO A 435 12.39 11.03 5.49
C PRO A 435 11.74 12.37 5.85
N TYR A 436 10.53 12.41 6.38
CA TYR A 436 9.72 13.60 6.61
C TYR A 436 10.17 14.44 7.82
N ASN A 437 10.96 13.87 8.73
CA ASN A 437 11.50 14.54 9.93
C ASN A 437 12.68 15.49 9.62
N ARG A 438 13.02 15.67 8.35
CA ARG A 438 14.03 16.65 7.91
C ARG A 438 13.46 18.04 7.93
N ARG A 439 14.35 19.03 8.13
CA ARG A 439 13.99 20.44 8.14
C ARG A 439 14.13 21.02 6.74
N GLU A 440 13.48 22.15 6.52
CA GLU A 440 13.66 22.93 5.31
C GLU A 440 15.14 23.33 5.15
N ARG A 441 15.65 23.19 3.92
CA ARG A 441 17.04 23.39 3.53
C ARG A 441 18.06 22.36 4.04
N ASP A 442 17.64 21.36 4.78
CA ASP A 442 18.52 20.19 5.00
C ASP A 442 18.82 19.52 3.65
N PRO A 443 19.95 18.82 3.51
CA PRO A 443 20.16 17.94 2.34
C PRO A 443 19.00 16.95 2.20
N PRO A 444 18.50 16.68 0.97
CA PRO A 444 17.45 15.69 0.76
C PRO A 444 17.90 14.29 1.21
N ALA A 445 16.93 13.45 1.53
CA ALA A 445 17.20 12.07 1.95
C ALA A 445 17.82 11.23 0.82
N LEU A 446 17.45 11.53 -0.42
CA LEU A 446 17.88 10.87 -1.65
C LEU A 446 18.42 11.94 -2.60
N ASP A 447 19.54 11.66 -3.25
CA ASP A 447 20.01 12.40 -4.42
C ASP A 447 19.32 11.91 -5.70
N ASP A 448 19.56 12.58 -6.82
CA ASP A 448 18.97 12.21 -8.12
C ASP A 448 19.34 10.78 -8.54
N ALA A 449 20.56 10.35 -8.27
CA ALA A 449 21.03 9.00 -8.61
C ALA A 449 20.41 7.92 -7.72
N ASP A 450 20.01 8.24 -6.50
CA ASP A 450 19.23 7.35 -5.62
C ASP A 450 17.77 7.29 -6.08
N ILE A 451 17.19 8.44 -6.46
CA ILE A 451 15.82 8.51 -7.01
C ILE A 451 15.71 7.65 -8.26
N ASP A 452 16.64 7.81 -9.22
CA ASP A 452 16.65 7.05 -10.48
C ASP A 452 16.84 5.55 -10.22
N ALA A 453 17.68 5.19 -9.25
CA ALA A 453 17.89 3.80 -8.85
C ALA A 453 16.62 3.19 -8.22
N ILE A 454 15.92 3.92 -7.34
CA ILE A 454 14.65 3.48 -6.75
C ILE A 454 13.60 3.30 -7.84
N VAL A 455 13.49 4.21 -8.81
CA VAL A 455 12.58 4.06 -9.96
C VAL A 455 12.90 2.80 -10.76
N ALA A 456 14.18 2.54 -11.03
CA ALA A 456 14.61 1.31 -11.72
C ALA A 456 14.23 0.05 -10.92
N PHE A 457 14.40 0.08 -9.61
CA PHE A 457 13.95 -1.02 -8.75
C PHE A 457 12.41 -1.19 -8.81
N LEU A 458 11.63 -0.13 -8.70
CA LEU A 458 10.17 -0.17 -8.76
C LEU A 458 9.65 -0.71 -10.11
N GLN A 459 10.37 -0.51 -11.21
CA GLN A 459 10.06 -1.12 -12.50
C GLN A 459 10.16 -2.64 -12.46
N THR A 460 11.03 -3.21 -11.62
CA THR A 460 11.15 -4.67 -11.46
C THR A 460 9.93 -5.33 -10.81
N LEU A 461 9.03 -4.54 -10.19
CA LEU A 461 7.78 -5.00 -9.57
C LEU A 461 6.64 -5.18 -10.57
N THR A 462 6.93 -5.05 -11.86
CA THR A 462 5.94 -5.15 -12.95
C THR A 462 5.79 -6.58 -13.40
N ASP A 463 4.54 -7.09 -13.34
CA ASP A 463 4.18 -8.42 -13.81
C ASP A 463 4.36 -8.59 -15.32
N GLU A 464 4.57 -9.83 -15.77
CA GLU A 464 4.94 -10.19 -17.13
C GLU A 464 4.05 -9.56 -18.21
N PRO A 465 2.70 -9.55 -18.12
CA PRO A 465 1.86 -8.99 -19.17
C PRO A 465 2.10 -7.48 -19.44
N TYR A 466 2.73 -6.77 -18.50
CA TYR A 466 2.93 -5.31 -18.57
C TYR A 466 4.38 -4.90 -18.82
N ARG A 467 5.35 -5.81 -18.74
CA ARG A 467 6.80 -5.48 -18.91
C ARG A 467 7.11 -4.83 -20.25
N SER A 468 6.53 -5.31 -21.34
CA SER A 468 6.73 -4.75 -22.68
C SER A 468 6.29 -3.29 -22.79
N ARG A 469 5.30 -2.88 -21.99
CA ARG A 469 4.77 -1.50 -21.99
C ARG A 469 5.72 -0.50 -21.35
N ILE A 470 6.49 -0.92 -20.32
CA ILE A 470 7.56 -0.09 -19.73
C ILE A 470 8.61 0.23 -20.78
N ALA A 471 9.03 -0.78 -21.55
CA ALA A 471 10.02 -0.61 -22.60
C ALA A 471 9.54 0.35 -23.71
N LEU A 472 8.27 0.24 -24.10
CA LEU A 472 7.64 1.14 -25.10
C LEU A 472 7.55 2.58 -24.57
N ALA A 473 7.17 2.78 -23.33
CA ALA A 473 7.08 4.11 -22.71
C ALA A 473 8.47 4.78 -22.61
N ALA A 474 9.51 4.03 -22.27
CA ALA A 474 10.88 4.52 -22.23
C ALA A 474 11.39 4.90 -23.62
N ALA A 475 11.05 4.13 -24.66
CA ALA A 475 11.44 4.42 -26.05
C ALA A 475 10.76 5.69 -26.57
N HIS A 476 9.49 5.95 -26.23
CA HIS A 476 8.78 7.17 -26.61
C HIS A 476 9.32 8.44 -25.95
N THR A 477 9.76 8.35 -24.69
CA THR A 477 10.42 9.48 -24.02
C THR A 477 11.77 9.81 -24.65
N ALA A 478 12.58 8.82 -24.97
CA ALA A 478 13.86 9.01 -25.61
C ALA A 478 13.74 9.62 -27.03
N SER A 479 12.69 9.28 -27.78
CA SER A 479 12.48 9.83 -29.13
C SER A 479 11.98 11.29 -29.12
N ASN A 480 11.29 11.72 -28.05
CA ASN A 480 10.80 13.10 -27.91
C ASN A 480 11.86 14.08 -27.37
N GLU A 481 12.94 13.58 -26.73
CA GLU A 481 14.07 14.40 -26.27
C GLU A 481 15.13 14.65 -27.37
N THR A 482 15.02 13.97 -28.54
CA THR A 482 15.97 14.09 -29.64
C THR A 482 15.47 14.97 -30.80
N THR A 483 14.33 15.67 -30.65
CA THR A 483 13.88 16.64 -31.66
C THR A 483 14.23 18.05 -31.17
N PRO A 484 15.15 18.76 -31.85
CA PRO A 484 15.64 20.09 -31.47
C PRO A 484 14.57 21.17 -31.67
#